data_14072aff78e8a701d70d9a5bcb2952af
#
_entry.id   14072aff78e8a701d70d9a5bcb2952af
#
_cell.length_a   1.000
_cell.length_b   1.000
_cell.length_c   1.000
_cell.angle_alpha   90.00
_cell.angle_beta   90.00
_cell.angle_gamma   90.00
#
_symmetry.space_group_name_H-M   'P 1'
#
loop_
_entity.id
_entity.type
_entity.pdbx_description
1 polymer ?
#
loop_
_entity_poly.entity_id
_entity_poly.type
_entity_poly.pdbx_seq_one_letter_code
_entity_poly.pdbx_strand_id
1 'polypeptide(L)'
;MLILADMFEKFRAVSMEQGRFEVDPAHYVSAPQMAWDAMLKKTGVILDLITDPAMYLMIESGMRGGVCMISKRHAQANNPLVGNNNPEQPLSYIVDWDANNLYGWAMSQFLPLNHFKWVSQEEWGQIDWQYLGDESNLG
;
A
#
# COMPACT_ATOMS: atom_id res chain seq x y z
N MET A 1 -18.77 -3.81 27.10
CA MET A 1 -19.64 -4.20 25.95
C MET A 1 -20.47 -3.01 25.48
N LEU A 2 -21.26 -2.33 26.31
CA LEU A 2 -22.12 -1.20 25.91
C LEU A 2 -21.32 -0.05 25.26
N ILE A 3 -20.18 0.35 25.83
CA ILE A 3 -19.33 1.42 25.27
C ILE A 3 -18.86 1.11 23.85
N LEU A 4 -18.49 -0.15 23.58
CA LEU A 4 -18.06 -0.55 22.24
C LEU A 4 -19.22 -0.49 21.24
N ALA A 5 -20.43 -0.89 21.66
CA ALA A 5 -21.62 -0.79 20.83
C ALA A 5 -21.94 0.68 20.50
N ASP A 6 -21.89 1.57 21.49
CA ASP A 6 -22.14 2.99 21.29
C ASP A 6 -21.10 3.63 20.36
N MET A 7 -19.83 3.24 20.50
CA MET A 7 -18.74 3.69 19.60
C MET A 7 -18.97 3.21 18.17
N PHE A 8 -19.41 1.96 18.00
CA PHE A 8 -19.69 1.40 16.68
C PHE A 8 -20.89 2.08 16.02
N GLU A 9 -21.98 2.31 16.76
CA GLU A 9 -23.15 3.02 16.23
C GLU A 9 -22.81 4.47 15.84
N LYS A 10 -21.96 5.14 16.62
CA LYS A 10 -21.46 6.46 16.26
C LYS A 10 -20.58 6.42 15.00
N PHE A 11 -19.73 5.41 14.86
CA PHE A 11 -18.94 5.20 13.66
C PHE A 11 -19.82 4.95 12.43
N ARG A 12 -20.88 4.13 12.57
CA ARG A 12 -21.88 3.91 11.51
C ARG A 12 -22.52 5.22 11.07
N ALA A 13 -23.04 5.99 12.02
CA ALA A 13 -23.68 7.26 11.74
C ALA A 13 -22.77 8.22 10.96
N VAL A 14 -21.51 8.35 11.40
CA VAL A 14 -20.52 9.20 10.72
C VAL A 14 -20.15 8.66 9.34
N SER A 15 -20.05 7.35 9.17
CA SER A 15 -19.68 6.73 7.89
C SER A 15 -20.79 6.86 6.83
N MET A 16 -22.06 6.80 7.27
CA MET A 16 -23.23 6.95 6.39
C MET A 16 -23.56 8.41 6.04
N GLU A 17 -22.93 9.36 6.73
CA GLU A 17 -23.19 10.79 6.51
C GLU A 17 -22.88 11.19 5.05
N GLN A 18 -23.77 12.00 4.46
CA GLN A 18 -23.61 12.49 3.09
C GLN A 18 -22.29 13.28 2.92
N GLY A 19 -21.57 12.98 1.86
CA GLY A 19 -20.27 13.59 1.55
C GLY A 19 -19.08 12.95 2.29
N ARG A 20 -19.30 11.99 3.17
CA ARG A 20 -18.24 11.15 3.80
C ARG A 20 -18.06 9.88 2.99
N PHE A 21 -18.17 8.72 3.63
CA PHE A 21 -18.01 7.43 2.96
C PHE A 21 -19.28 6.93 2.30
N GLU A 22 -20.45 7.29 2.87
CA GLU A 22 -21.79 6.91 2.42
C GLU A 22 -21.99 5.38 2.33
N VAL A 23 -21.28 4.64 3.16
CA VAL A 23 -21.37 3.19 3.30
C VAL A 23 -21.61 2.82 4.77
N ASP A 24 -22.37 1.75 5.01
CA ASP A 24 -22.62 1.27 6.37
C ASP A 24 -21.56 0.26 6.80
N PRO A 25 -20.72 0.57 7.81
CA PRO A 25 -19.70 -0.34 8.32
C PRO A 25 -20.22 -1.72 8.74
N ALA A 26 -21.50 -1.83 9.08
CA ALA A 26 -22.11 -3.10 9.49
C ALA A 26 -22.13 -4.17 8.38
N HIS A 27 -21.97 -3.77 7.12
CA HIS A 27 -21.92 -4.69 5.97
C HIS A 27 -20.54 -5.21 5.64
N TYR A 28 -19.51 -4.80 6.38
CA TYR A 28 -18.12 -5.12 6.08
C TYR A 28 -17.46 -5.94 7.19
N VAL A 29 -16.68 -6.92 6.79
CA VAL A 29 -15.88 -7.73 7.71
C VAL A 29 -14.60 -7.00 8.15
N SER A 30 -14.11 -6.08 7.31
CA SER A 30 -12.86 -5.37 7.58
C SER A 30 -12.89 -3.91 7.10
N ALA A 31 -12.11 -3.06 7.74
CA ALA A 31 -11.96 -1.66 7.34
C ALA A 31 -11.37 -1.49 5.92
N PRO A 32 -10.38 -2.27 5.45
CA PRO A 32 -9.92 -2.19 4.07
C PRO A 32 -11.00 -2.45 3.02
N GLN A 33 -11.89 -3.43 3.25
CA GLN A 33 -13.00 -3.71 2.34
C GLN A 33 -13.97 -2.53 2.28
N MET A 34 -14.32 -1.95 3.43
CA MET A 34 -15.17 -0.76 3.50
C MET A 34 -14.53 0.44 2.79
N ALA A 35 -13.22 0.65 2.99
CA ALA A 35 -12.49 1.74 2.36
C ALA A 35 -12.45 1.59 0.83
N TRP A 36 -12.32 0.37 0.32
CA TRP A 36 -12.36 0.06 -1.10
C TRP A 36 -13.71 0.44 -1.72
N ASP A 37 -14.81 -0.02 -1.13
CA ASP A 37 -16.15 0.28 -1.63
C ASP A 37 -16.48 1.77 -1.52
N ALA A 38 -16.07 2.42 -0.43
CA ALA A 38 -16.24 3.86 -0.25
C ALA A 38 -15.46 4.65 -1.32
N MET A 39 -14.26 4.21 -1.67
CA MET A 39 -13.44 4.81 -2.73
C MET A 39 -14.14 4.66 -4.08
N LEU A 40 -14.56 3.47 -4.46
CA LEU A 40 -15.27 3.23 -5.73
C LEU A 40 -16.56 4.06 -5.81
N LYS A 41 -17.34 4.11 -4.72
CA LYS A 41 -18.57 4.89 -4.67
C LYS A 41 -18.31 6.39 -4.82
N LYS A 42 -17.30 6.91 -4.12
CA LYS A 42 -17.00 8.34 -4.11
C LYS A 42 -16.36 8.82 -5.41
N THR A 43 -15.52 8.03 -6.01
CA THR A 43 -14.82 8.38 -7.26
C THR A 43 -15.64 8.09 -8.51
N GLY A 44 -16.57 7.13 -8.43
CA GLY A 44 -17.30 6.63 -9.61
C GLY A 44 -16.42 5.89 -10.60
N VAL A 45 -15.22 5.51 -10.21
CA VAL A 45 -14.28 4.78 -11.06
C VAL A 45 -14.83 3.40 -11.39
N ILE A 46 -14.75 3.05 -12.67
CA ILE A 46 -15.08 1.71 -13.17
C ILE A 46 -13.76 0.99 -13.46
N LEU A 47 -13.58 -0.16 -12.82
CA LEU A 47 -12.41 -1.01 -12.99
C LEU A 47 -12.77 -2.19 -13.89
N ASP A 48 -11.95 -2.47 -14.90
CA ASP A 48 -12.09 -3.67 -15.71
C ASP A 48 -11.70 -4.90 -14.90
N LEU A 49 -12.45 -5.97 -15.07
CA LEU A 49 -12.10 -7.27 -14.50
C LEU A 49 -11.11 -7.99 -15.43
N ILE A 50 -10.04 -8.51 -14.85
CA ILE A 50 -9.10 -9.36 -15.57
C ILE A 50 -9.73 -10.74 -15.75
N THR A 51 -10.16 -11.04 -16.96
CA THR A 51 -10.85 -12.29 -17.31
C THR A 51 -9.93 -13.35 -17.92
N ASP A 52 -8.72 -12.97 -18.35
CA ASP A 52 -7.69 -13.90 -18.81
C ASP A 52 -7.01 -14.57 -17.61
N PRO A 53 -7.12 -15.91 -17.45
CA PRO A 53 -6.49 -16.61 -16.33
C PRO A 53 -4.97 -16.48 -16.27
N ALA A 54 -4.30 -16.39 -17.42
CA ALA A 54 -2.84 -16.24 -17.45
C ALA A 54 -2.41 -14.85 -16.94
N MET A 55 -3.14 -13.82 -17.30
CA MET A 55 -2.92 -12.45 -16.83
C MET A 55 -3.22 -12.35 -15.33
N TYR A 56 -4.32 -12.94 -14.88
CA TYR A 56 -4.65 -12.99 -13.45
C TYR A 56 -3.54 -13.65 -12.64
N LEU A 57 -3.08 -14.84 -13.05
CA LEU A 57 -2.02 -15.58 -12.36
C LEU A 57 -0.67 -14.83 -12.38
N MET A 58 -0.37 -14.10 -13.43
CA MET A 58 0.83 -13.26 -13.51
C MET A 58 0.78 -12.17 -12.44
N ILE A 59 -0.33 -11.45 -12.33
CA ILE A 59 -0.51 -10.39 -11.32
C ILE A 59 -0.50 -10.98 -9.91
N GLU A 60 -1.23 -12.08 -9.68
CA GLU A 60 -1.27 -12.75 -8.39
C GLU A 60 0.13 -13.21 -7.93
N SER A 61 0.94 -13.74 -8.85
CA SER A 61 2.32 -14.16 -8.55
C SER A 61 3.25 -12.97 -8.22
N GLY A 62 2.91 -11.78 -8.68
CA GLY A 62 3.61 -10.53 -8.38
C GLY A 62 3.26 -9.92 -7.02
N MET A 63 2.11 -10.29 -6.43
CA MET A 63 1.70 -9.82 -5.11
C MET A 63 2.54 -10.46 -4.01
N ARG A 64 3.57 -9.76 -3.54
CA ARG A 64 4.50 -10.26 -2.53
C ARG A 64 4.59 -9.31 -1.36
N GLY A 65 4.58 -9.85 -0.15
CA GLY A 65 4.96 -9.13 1.05
C GLY A 65 6.49 -9.03 1.17
N GLY A 66 6.96 -8.07 1.95
CA GLY A 66 8.38 -7.95 2.28
C GLY A 66 8.84 -9.10 3.18
N VAL A 67 10.06 -9.58 2.94
CA VAL A 67 10.74 -10.47 3.88
C VAL A 67 11.44 -9.62 4.92
N CYS A 68 11.09 -9.81 6.19
CA CYS A 68 11.71 -9.12 7.31
C CYS A 68 12.55 -10.11 8.12
N MET A 69 13.82 -9.80 8.31
CA MET A 69 14.70 -10.61 9.16
C MET A 69 15.73 -9.73 9.87
N ILE A 70 16.10 -10.13 11.07
CA ILE A 70 17.21 -9.54 11.81
C ILE A 70 18.50 -10.28 11.39
N SER A 71 19.30 -9.64 10.53
CA SER A 71 20.58 -10.21 10.08
C SER A 71 21.67 -10.15 11.16
N LYS A 72 21.62 -9.15 12.05
CA LYS A 72 22.56 -8.96 13.15
C LYS A 72 21.79 -8.86 14.48
N ARG A 73 21.89 -9.94 15.29
CA ARG A 73 21.11 -10.05 16.53
C ARG A 73 21.56 -9.12 17.66
N HIS A 74 22.77 -8.59 17.58
CA HIS A 74 23.31 -7.65 18.56
C HIS A 74 24.02 -6.52 17.85
N ALA A 75 23.74 -5.30 18.27
CA ALA A 75 24.47 -4.11 17.87
C ALA A 75 24.61 -3.16 19.06
N GLN A 76 25.74 -2.53 19.18
CA GLN A 76 26.03 -1.53 20.18
C GLN A 76 26.57 -0.28 19.51
N ALA A 77 25.94 0.84 19.75
CA ALA A 77 26.45 2.14 19.29
C ALA A 77 27.67 2.55 20.11
N ASN A 78 28.62 3.24 19.47
CA ASN A 78 29.76 3.85 20.11
C ASN A 78 29.80 5.34 19.76
N ASN A 79 29.23 6.18 20.62
CA ASN A 79 29.20 7.63 20.46
C ASN A 79 29.04 8.32 21.82
N PRO A 80 29.32 9.63 21.94
CA PRO A 80 29.26 10.37 23.21
C PRO A 80 27.88 10.40 23.90
N LEU A 81 26.80 10.00 23.19
CA LEU A 81 25.45 9.97 23.75
C LEU A 81 25.19 8.67 24.55
N VAL A 82 26.05 7.64 24.40
CA VAL A 82 25.95 6.41 25.19
C VAL A 82 26.94 6.46 26.36
N GLY A 83 26.52 6.03 27.56
CA GLY A 83 27.26 6.21 28.80
C GLY A 83 28.58 5.45 28.91
N ASN A 84 28.87 4.51 28.00
CA ASN A 84 30.06 3.65 28.00
C ASN A 84 30.74 3.64 26.62
N ASN A 85 30.78 4.78 25.95
CA ASN A 85 31.49 4.89 24.68
C ASN A 85 33.00 4.73 24.84
N ASN A 86 33.66 4.15 23.86
CA ASN A 86 35.11 4.04 23.80
C ASN A 86 35.66 5.05 22.76
N PRO A 87 36.41 6.09 23.21
CA PRO A 87 36.94 7.10 22.29
C PRO A 87 38.01 6.60 21.31
N GLU A 88 38.61 5.42 21.56
CA GLU A 88 39.61 4.82 20.67
C GLU A 88 38.99 4.06 19.48
N GLN A 89 37.67 3.84 19.53
CA GLN A 89 36.95 3.16 18.46
C GLN A 89 36.21 4.17 17.57
N PRO A 90 35.98 3.82 16.29
CA PRO A 90 35.20 4.66 15.38
C PRO A 90 33.80 4.96 15.94
N LEU A 91 33.33 6.17 15.72
CA LEU A 91 31.98 6.57 16.06
C LEU A 91 30.96 5.74 15.27
N SER A 92 29.93 5.25 15.97
CA SER A 92 28.84 4.52 15.37
C SER A 92 27.51 4.86 16.05
N TYR A 93 26.44 4.82 15.25
CA TYR A 93 25.08 5.14 15.68
C TYR A 93 24.14 4.01 15.27
N ILE A 94 23.12 3.77 16.08
CA ILE A 94 21.98 2.94 15.71
C ILE A 94 20.84 3.90 15.37
N VAL A 95 20.34 3.83 14.16
CA VAL A 95 19.25 4.68 13.65
C VAL A 95 18.12 3.79 13.22
N ASP A 96 16.91 4.12 13.64
CA ASP A 96 15.69 3.49 13.17
C ASP A 96 15.12 4.32 12.02
N TRP A 97 14.86 3.65 10.88
CA TRP A 97 14.27 4.26 9.71
C TRP A 97 12.95 3.60 9.40
N ASP A 98 11.89 4.39 9.40
CA ASP A 98 10.56 3.94 9.03
C ASP A 98 9.97 4.86 7.95
N ALA A 99 9.32 4.27 6.97
CA ALA A 99 8.56 5.00 5.96
C ALA A 99 7.13 5.21 6.45
N ASN A 100 6.85 6.37 7.01
CA ASN A 100 5.53 6.70 7.53
C ASN A 100 4.45 6.53 6.46
N ASN A 101 3.43 5.74 6.79
CA ASN A 101 2.25 5.49 5.94
C ASN A 101 2.60 5.02 4.52
N LEU A 102 3.54 4.11 4.37
CA LEU A 102 3.99 3.60 3.08
C LEU A 102 2.85 3.02 2.23
N TYR A 103 1.94 2.27 2.85
CA TYR A 103 0.76 1.73 2.15
C TYR A 103 -0.17 2.83 1.64
N GLY A 104 -0.41 3.87 2.43
CA GLY A 104 -1.20 5.03 2.01
C GLY A 104 -0.55 5.76 0.84
N TRP A 105 0.76 5.92 0.86
CA TRP A 105 1.51 6.48 -0.25
C TRP A 105 1.37 5.61 -1.51
N ALA A 106 1.55 4.29 -1.41
CA ALA A 106 1.43 3.37 -2.54
C ALA A 106 0.02 3.39 -3.14
N MET A 107 -1.02 3.44 -2.31
CA MET A 107 -2.41 3.54 -2.76
C MET A 107 -2.76 4.89 -3.40
N SER A 108 -1.98 5.94 -3.16
CA SER A 108 -2.17 7.26 -3.77
C SER A 108 -1.49 7.42 -5.13
N GLN A 109 -0.68 6.44 -5.55
CA GLN A 109 -0.03 6.46 -6.85
C GLN A 109 -1.02 6.09 -7.97
N PHE A 110 -0.66 6.40 -9.21
CA PHE A 110 -1.45 5.99 -10.36
C PHE A 110 -1.49 4.46 -10.47
N LEU A 111 -2.68 3.94 -10.66
CA LEU A 111 -2.95 2.50 -10.81
C LEU A 111 -3.70 2.25 -12.12
N PRO A 112 -3.44 1.14 -12.80
CA PRO A 112 -4.13 0.81 -14.04
C PRO A 112 -5.62 0.55 -13.77
N LEU A 113 -6.49 1.08 -14.64
CA LEU A 113 -7.94 1.01 -14.48
C LEU A 113 -8.60 0.01 -15.42
N ASN A 114 -8.15 -0.06 -16.68
CA ASN A 114 -8.85 -0.76 -17.75
C ASN A 114 -7.94 -1.07 -18.95
N HIS A 115 -8.52 -1.74 -19.98
CA HIS A 115 -7.88 -2.06 -21.24
C HIS A 115 -6.64 -2.96 -21.09
N PHE A 116 -6.67 -3.88 -20.15
CA PHE A 116 -5.59 -4.84 -19.94
C PHE A 116 -5.40 -5.73 -21.18
N LYS A 117 -4.21 -5.74 -21.75
CA LYS A 117 -3.83 -6.56 -22.90
C LYS A 117 -2.40 -7.05 -22.79
N TRP A 118 -2.12 -8.19 -23.39
CA TRP A 118 -0.75 -8.62 -23.58
C TRP A 118 -0.07 -7.75 -24.64
N VAL A 119 1.15 -7.33 -24.35
CA VAL A 119 2.00 -6.60 -25.29
C VAL A 119 2.64 -7.62 -26.24
N SER A 120 2.53 -7.40 -27.55
CA SER A 120 3.16 -8.26 -28.54
C SER A 120 4.69 -8.10 -28.52
N GLN A 121 5.41 -9.08 -29.04
CA GLN A 121 6.86 -9.03 -29.11
C GLN A 121 7.38 -7.85 -29.96
N GLU A 122 6.61 -7.46 -30.96
CA GLU A 122 6.94 -6.32 -31.82
C GLU A 122 6.74 -5.00 -31.07
N GLU A 123 5.63 -4.84 -30.36
CA GLU A 123 5.35 -3.67 -29.50
C GLU A 123 6.38 -3.57 -28.36
N TRP A 124 6.75 -4.71 -27.74
CA TRP A 124 7.76 -4.76 -26.69
C TRP A 124 9.10 -4.15 -27.10
N GLY A 125 9.54 -4.45 -28.33
CA GLY A 125 10.81 -3.93 -28.89
C GLY A 125 10.78 -2.41 -29.19
N GLN A 126 9.59 -1.81 -29.24
CA GLN A 126 9.42 -0.37 -29.53
C GLN A 126 9.25 0.47 -28.24
N ILE A 127 9.08 -0.16 -27.08
CA ILE A 127 8.86 0.54 -25.82
C ILE A 127 10.19 1.04 -25.27
N ASP A 128 10.29 2.34 -25.04
CA ASP A 128 11.41 2.93 -24.32
C ASP A 128 11.17 2.87 -22.80
N TRP A 129 11.62 1.79 -22.19
CA TRP A 129 11.44 1.50 -20.77
C TRP A 129 12.09 2.51 -19.83
N GLN A 130 13.04 3.31 -20.30
CA GLN A 130 13.74 4.31 -19.47
C GLN A 130 12.91 5.58 -19.29
N TYR A 131 12.02 5.86 -20.23
CA TYR A 131 11.21 7.07 -20.26
C TYR A 131 9.71 6.81 -20.11
N LEU A 132 9.34 5.60 -19.69
CA LEU A 132 7.95 5.26 -19.42
C LEU A 132 7.47 6.03 -18.18
N GLY A 133 6.54 6.95 -18.35
CA GLY A 133 5.95 7.70 -17.24
C GLY A 133 4.83 6.92 -16.57
N ASP A 134 4.58 7.20 -15.29
CA ASP A 134 3.52 6.56 -14.49
C ASP A 134 2.10 6.75 -15.07
N GLU A 135 1.91 7.76 -15.92
CA GLU A 135 0.64 8.05 -16.60
C GLU A 135 0.56 7.46 -18.00
N SER A 136 1.53 6.64 -18.40
CA SER A 136 1.52 6.02 -19.70
C SER A 136 0.46 4.91 -19.81
N ASN A 137 -0.05 4.65 -21.02
CA ASN A 137 -0.99 3.55 -21.27
C ASN A 137 -0.36 2.15 -21.12
N LEU A 138 0.93 2.08 -20.78
CA LEU A 138 1.73 0.86 -20.63
C LEU A 138 2.21 0.65 -19.18
N GLY A 139 1.99 1.62 -18.29
CA GLY A 139 2.34 1.57 -16.87
C GLY A 139 1.19 1.19 -15.98
#